data_f4c0d281b7e006ef2e1670e800461e49
#
_entry.id   f4c0d281b7e006ef2e1670e800461e49
#
_cell.length_a   1.000
_cell.length_b   1.000
_cell.length_c   1.000
_cell.angle_alpha   90.00
_cell.angle_beta   90.00
_cell.angle_gamma   90.00
#
_symmetry.space_group_name_H-M   'P 1'
#
loop_
_entity.id
_entity.type
_entity.pdbx_description
1 polymer ?
#
loop_
_entity_poly.entity_id
_entity_poly.type
_entity_poly.pdbx_seq_one_letter_code
_entity_poly.pdbx_strand_id
1 'polypeptide(L)'
;MSATTRYLRLSLTDNDASLIELVFLDANGNITRPLNADAYPALFDESDLYPERYSFRNSMYFDEIYHARTAYEFLHGLPTYENTHPPLGKIFIALGVAIFGMNPFGWRIMGTLFGIAMLPFIYLLGKKMTRNTPAAALACFLFAFDFMHFTQTRIATIDVYITFFVIAMYYFMYYYCSMSFYDTPLYKTFVSLGLCGICMGLGIASKWTGIYAGCGLALLFFAHLLRRYREYLYAKAHPGKSTNGMEHQQIVKKFPDY
;
A
#
# COMPACT_ATOMS: atom_id res chain seq x y z
N MET A 1 -10.16 25.35 -28.17
CA MET A 1 -10.53 26.11 -29.40
C MET A 1 -11.72 27.00 -29.06
N SER A 2 -11.65 28.27 -29.39
CA SER A 2 -12.82 29.15 -29.34
C SER A 2 -13.20 29.51 -30.76
N ALA A 3 -14.44 29.26 -31.17
CA ALA A 3 -14.94 29.59 -32.49
C ALA A 3 -16.41 29.99 -32.42
N THR A 4 -16.81 31.02 -33.15
CA THR A 4 -18.21 31.35 -33.35
C THR A 4 -18.64 30.67 -34.62
N THR A 5 -19.35 29.54 -34.49
CA THR A 5 -19.80 28.75 -35.63
C THR A 5 -21.19 28.18 -35.39
N ARG A 6 -21.94 27.93 -36.45
CA ARG A 6 -23.23 27.25 -36.42
C ARG A 6 -23.10 25.74 -36.51
N TYR A 7 -22.01 25.25 -37.09
CA TYR A 7 -21.73 23.82 -37.27
C TYR A 7 -20.30 23.49 -36.91
N LEU A 8 -20.11 22.38 -36.23
CA LEU A 8 -18.81 21.78 -35.93
C LEU A 8 -18.75 20.39 -36.54
N ARG A 9 -17.70 20.12 -37.29
CA ARG A 9 -17.40 18.77 -37.77
C ARG A 9 -16.16 18.23 -37.10
N LEU A 10 -16.31 17.11 -36.39
CA LEU A 10 -15.22 16.33 -35.84
C LEU A 10 -14.90 15.17 -36.79
N SER A 11 -13.63 15.02 -37.14
CA SER A 11 -13.15 13.92 -37.97
C SER A 11 -12.03 13.22 -37.23
N LEU A 12 -12.19 11.93 -36.96
CA LEU A 12 -11.13 11.09 -36.39
C LEU A 12 -10.22 10.70 -37.58
N THR A 13 -8.93 10.96 -37.42
CA THR A 13 -7.91 10.65 -38.46
C THR A 13 -7.22 9.31 -38.19
N ASP A 14 -7.42 8.75 -37.02
CA ASP A 14 -6.89 7.46 -36.59
C ASP A 14 -8.03 6.46 -36.43
N ASN A 15 -7.90 5.27 -37.00
CA ASN A 15 -8.91 4.22 -36.96
C ASN A 15 -9.02 3.59 -35.55
N ASP A 16 -8.00 3.75 -34.71
CA ASP A 16 -7.96 3.25 -33.30
C ASP A 16 -8.42 4.30 -32.29
N ALA A 17 -8.73 5.53 -32.73
CA ALA A 17 -9.24 6.58 -31.87
C ALA A 17 -10.75 6.44 -31.66
N SER A 18 -11.19 6.51 -30.40
CA SER A 18 -12.60 6.59 -30.03
C SER A 18 -12.88 7.84 -29.20
N LEU A 19 -14.04 8.46 -29.42
CA LEU A 19 -14.57 9.52 -28.58
C LEU A 19 -15.55 8.89 -27.59
N ILE A 20 -15.33 9.16 -26.31
CA ILE A 20 -16.16 8.63 -25.23
C ILE A 20 -17.13 9.69 -24.74
N GLU A 21 -16.66 10.94 -24.58
CA GLU A 21 -17.46 12.05 -24.09
C GLU A 21 -17.05 13.37 -24.79
N LEU A 22 -18.02 14.24 -25.04
CA LEU A 22 -17.84 15.58 -25.62
C LEU A 22 -18.58 16.61 -24.78
N VAL A 23 -17.85 17.62 -24.32
CA VAL A 23 -18.44 18.78 -23.64
C VAL A 23 -18.17 20.04 -24.43
N PHE A 24 -19.22 20.80 -24.74
CA PHE A 24 -19.12 22.11 -25.35
C PHE A 24 -19.40 23.18 -24.32
N LEU A 25 -18.56 24.20 -24.28
CA LEU A 25 -18.71 25.37 -23.39
C LEU A 25 -19.00 26.61 -24.21
N ASP A 26 -19.90 27.46 -23.73
CA ASP A 26 -20.11 28.80 -24.29
C ASP A 26 -18.95 29.76 -23.91
N ALA A 27 -19.01 30.99 -24.39
CA ALA A 27 -17.99 31.99 -24.07
C ALA A 27 -17.90 32.35 -22.59
N ASN A 28 -18.91 32.01 -21.79
CA ASN A 28 -18.98 32.26 -20.36
C ASN A 28 -18.56 31.03 -19.54
N GLY A 29 -18.26 29.90 -20.21
CA GLY A 29 -17.90 28.65 -19.57
C GLY A 29 -19.09 27.76 -19.19
N ASN A 30 -20.32 28.08 -19.60
CA ASN A 30 -21.48 27.25 -19.33
C ASN A 30 -21.55 26.09 -20.34
N ILE A 31 -22.00 24.92 -19.86
CA ILE A 31 -22.18 23.74 -20.71
C ILE A 31 -23.30 24.00 -21.70
N THR A 32 -23.00 23.81 -22.98
CA THR A 32 -23.94 23.97 -24.09
C THR A 32 -24.14 22.62 -24.81
N ARG A 33 -25.37 22.16 -24.87
CA ARG A 33 -25.69 20.89 -25.55
C ARG A 33 -25.99 21.12 -27.03
N PRO A 34 -25.37 20.37 -27.94
CA PRO A 34 -25.69 20.45 -29.38
C PRO A 34 -27.12 20.03 -29.66
N LEU A 35 -27.73 20.61 -30.71
CA LEU A 35 -29.12 20.29 -31.10
C LEU A 35 -29.33 18.81 -31.44
N ASN A 36 -28.29 18.14 -31.95
CA ASN A 36 -28.32 16.73 -32.31
C ASN A 36 -27.72 15.79 -31.25
N ALA A 37 -27.54 16.26 -30.03
CA ALA A 37 -26.95 15.44 -28.93
C ALA A 37 -27.72 14.15 -28.67
N ASP A 38 -29.05 14.18 -28.84
CA ASP A 38 -29.91 13.01 -28.60
C ASP A 38 -29.71 11.89 -29.65
N ALA A 39 -29.09 12.20 -30.81
CA ALA A 39 -28.68 11.18 -31.79
C ALA A 39 -27.40 10.41 -31.37
N TYR A 40 -26.66 10.92 -30.36
CA TYR A 40 -25.41 10.37 -29.89
C TYR A 40 -25.38 10.41 -28.36
N PRO A 41 -26.33 9.76 -27.64
CA PRO A 41 -26.48 9.90 -26.21
C PRO A 41 -25.19 9.55 -25.45
N ALA A 42 -24.49 8.50 -25.85
CA ALA A 42 -23.24 8.07 -25.21
C ALA A 42 -22.05 9.04 -25.36
N LEU A 43 -22.18 10.16 -26.08
CA LEU A 43 -21.17 11.21 -26.17
C LEU A 43 -21.49 12.42 -25.28
N PHE A 44 -22.69 12.45 -24.65
CA PHE A 44 -23.21 13.61 -23.93
C PHE A 44 -23.93 13.25 -22.64
N ASP A 45 -23.81 11.99 -22.16
CA ASP A 45 -24.51 11.51 -20.96
C ASP A 45 -23.81 11.85 -19.66
N GLU A 46 -22.52 12.18 -19.73
CA GLU A 46 -21.71 12.54 -18.54
C GLU A 46 -21.32 14.04 -18.52
N SER A 47 -21.95 14.87 -19.35
CA SER A 47 -21.62 16.31 -19.46
C SER A 47 -21.74 17.07 -18.13
N ASP A 48 -22.63 16.64 -17.23
CA ASP A 48 -22.80 17.26 -15.89
C ASP A 48 -21.63 16.94 -14.95
N LEU A 49 -20.81 15.93 -15.27
CA LEU A 49 -19.60 15.59 -14.50
C LEU A 49 -18.43 16.51 -14.84
N TYR A 50 -18.55 17.32 -15.88
CA TYR A 50 -17.52 18.29 -16.26
C TYR A 50 -17.38 19.36 -15.17
N PRO A 51 -16.20 19.50 -14.54
CA PRO A 51 -16.03 20.43 -13.44
C PRO A 51 -15.86 21.86 -13.97
N GLU A 52 -16.54 22.83 -13.34
CA GLU A 52 -16.35 24.27 -13.63
C GLU A 52 -14.87 24.67 -13.49
N ARG A 53 -14.16 24.03 -12.55
CA ARG A 53 -12.74 24.26 -12.32
C ARG A 53 -12.03 22.97 -11.98
N TYR A 54 -11.00 22.63 -12.75
CA TYR A 54 -10.15 21.49 -12.46
C TYR A 54 -9.39 21.68 -11.14
N SER A 55 -9.44 20.67 -10.31
CA SER A 55 -8.73 20.60 -9.03
C SER A 55 -8.45 19.13 -8.67
N PHE A 56 -7.58 18.89 -7.69
CA PHE A 56 -7.37 17.55 -7.15
C PHE A 56 -8.60 16.93 -6.47
N ARG A 57 -9.68 17.69 -6.31
CA ARG A 57 -10.95 17.19 -5.73
C ARG A 57 -11.87 16.54 -6.77
N ASN A 58 -11.67 16.84 -8.04
CA ASN A 58 -12.53 16.39 -9.13
C ASN A 58 -11.77 15.78 -10.30
N SER A 59 -10.45 15.62 -10.19
CA SER A 59 -9.61 15.01 -11.22
C SER A 59 -8.61 14.01 -10.63
N MET A 60 -8.09 13.16 -11.49
CA MET A 60 -7.01 12.23 -11.15
C MET A 60 -5.66 12.90 -11.28
N TYR A 61 -4.71 12.47 -10.46
CA TYR A 61 -3.34 12.97 -10.46
C TYR A 61 -2.35 11.82 -10.70
N PHE A 62 -1.44 12.00 -11.65
CA PHE A 62 -0.35 11.09 -11.95
C PHE A 62 -0.85 9.65 -12.19
N ASP A 63 -0.30 8.65 -11.51
CA ASP A 63 -0.63 7.24 -11.68
C ASP A 63 -2.07 6.85 -11.23
N GLU A 64 -2.81 7.77 -10.62
CA GLU A 64 -4.23 7.52 -10.25
C GLU A 64 -5.06 7.11 -11.48
N ILE A 65 -4.76 7.68 -12.65
CA ILE A 65 -5.45 7.37 -13.90
C ILE A 65 -5.37 5.86 -14.19
N TYR A 66 -4.19 5.27 -14.06
CA TYR A 66 -3.98 3.85 -14.34
C TYR A 66 -4.58 2.95 -13.26
N HIS A 67 -4.37 3.31 -12.01
CA HIS A 67 -4.78 2.46 -10.88
C HIS A 67 -6.28 2.52 -10.61
N ALA A 68 -6.90 3.70 -10.69
CA ALA A 68 -8.34 3.84 -10.55
C ALA A 68 -9.09 3.23 -11.73
N ARG A 69 -8.56 3.36 -12.97
CA ARG A 69 -9.06 2.68 -14.14
C ARG A 69 -9.03 1.16 -13.96
N THR A 70 -7.88 0.60 -13.56
CA THR A 70 -7.76 -0.85 -13.33
C THR A 70 -8.69 -1.32 -12.21
N ALA A 71 -8.90 -0.51 -11.17
CA ALA A 71 -9.89 -0.80 -10.13
C ALA A 71 -11.31 -0.90 -10.71
N TYR A 72 -11.69 0.00 -11.60
CA TYR A 72 -12.96 -0.05 -12.32
C TYR A 72 -13.06 -1.30 -13.22
N GLU A 73 -12.00 -1.59 -13.97
CA GLU A 73 -11.92 -2.78 -14.84
C GLU A 73 -12.12 -4.08 -14.03
N PHE A 74 -11.51 -4.20 -12.85
CA PHE A 74 -11.72 -5.35 -11.95
C PHE A 74 -13.17 -5.50 -11.51
N LEU A 75 -13.83 -4.40 -11.13
CA LEU A 75 -15.21 -4.42 -10.66
C LEU A 75 -16.22 -4.80 -11.74
N HIS A 76 -15.89 -4.51 -12.99
CA HIS A 76 -16.77 -4.78 -14.14
C HIS A 76 -16.36 -6.00 -14.96
N GLY A 77 -15.32 -6.75 -14.52
CA GLY A 77 -14.84 -7.93 -15.25
C GLY A 77 -14.26 -7.62 -16.63
N LEU A 78 -13.73 -6.41 -16.82
CA LEU A 78 -13.12 -5.97 -18.06
C LEU A 78 -11.64 -6.39 -18.15
N PRO A 79 -11.09 -6.55 -19.37
CA PRO A 79 -9.66 -6.76 -19.55
C PRO A 79 -8.86 -5.60 -18.96
N THR A 80 -7.84 -5.91 -18.17
CA THR A 80 -7.02 -4.89 -17.51
C THR A 80 -6.02 -4.27 -18.47
N TYR A 81 -6.00 -2.95 -18.55
CA TYR A 81 -5.06 -2.18 -19.35
C TYR A 81 -3.65 -2.18 -18.73
N GLU A 82 -3.55 -1.95 -17.42
CA GLU A 82 -2.28 -1.85 -16.72
C GLU A 82 -1.93 -3.15 -16.00
N ASN A 83 -0.91 -3.89 -16.49
CA ASN A 83 -0.46 -5.19 -15.98
C ASN A 83 0.99 -5.19 -15.48
N THR A 84 1.66 -4.03 -15.41
CA THR A 84 3.09 -3.96 -15.05
C THR A 84 3.35 -4.26 -13.60
N HIS A 85 2.36 -4.06 -12.73
CA HIS A 85 2.45 -4.30 -11.30
C HIS A 85 1.49 -5.38 -10.81
N PRO A 86 1.84 -6.11 -9.73
CA PRO A 86 0.95 -7.07 -9.09
C PRO A 86 -0.39 -6.45 -8.68
N PRO A 87 -1.47 -7.26 -8.60
CA PRO A 87 -2.84 -6.73 -8.52
C PRO A 87 -3.28 -6.22 -7.16
N LEU A 88 -2.66 -6.65 -6.04
CA LEU A 88 -3.22 -6.46 -4.70
C LEU A 88 -3.43 -4.98 -4.34
N GLY A 89 -2.47 -4.11 -4.67
CA GLY A 89 -2.62 -2.66 -4.42
C GLY A 89 -3.83 -2.07 -5.15
N LYS A 90 -4.07 -2.49 -6.38
CA LYS A 90 -5.23 -2.08 -7.19
C LYS A 90 -6.54 -2.67 -6.69
N ILE A 91 -6.50 -3.89 -6.11
CA ILE A 91 -7.66 -4.51 -5.45
C ILE A 91 -8.09 -3.70 -4.21
N PHE A 92 -7.15 -3.15 -3.44
CA PHE A 92 -7.51 -2.24 -2.34
C PHE A 92 -8.18 -0.97 -2.86
N ILE A 93 -7.68 -0.39 -3.96
CA ILE A 93 -8.33 0.76 -4.60
C ILE A 93 -9.74 0.36 -5.07
N ALA A 94 -9.88 -0.79 -5.72
CA ALA A 94 -11.17 -1.32 -6.17
C ALA A 94 -12.17 -1.49 -5.02
N LEU A 95 -11.72 -1.93 -3.85
CA LEU A 95 -12.56 -2.02 -2.65
C LEU A 95 -13.11 -0.65 -2.24
N GLY A 96 -12.27 0.39 -2.26
CA GLY A 96 -12.72 1.76 -1.98
C GLY A 96 -13.73 2.26 -3.01
N VAL A 97 -13.49 2.00 -4.30
CA VAL A 97 -14.42 2.35 -5.39
C VAL A 97 -15.73 1.57 -5.27
N ALA A 98 -15.69 0.29 -4.90
CA ALA A 98 -16.89 -0.52 -4.73
C ALA A 98 -17.82 0.01 -3.60
N ILE A 99 -17.23 0.55 -2.53
CA ILE A 99 -18.00 1.04 -1.37
C ILE A 99 -18.47 2.48 -1.58
N PHE A 100 -17.65 3.35 -2.14
CA PHE A 100 -17.88 4.80 -2.18
C PHE A 100 -18.10 5.35 -3.60
N GLY A 101 -18.05 4.49 -4.62
CA GLY A 101 -18.25 4.86 -6.02
C GLY A 101 -16.96 5.31 -6.70
N MET A 102 -17.02 5.42 -8.04
CA MET A 102 -15.91 5.85 -8.90
C MET A 102 -15.76 7.38 -8.85
N ASN A 103 -15.21 7.89 -7.78
CA ASN A 103 -14.96 9.30 -7.51
C ASN A 103 -13.67 9.49 -6.72
N PRO A 104 -13.12 10.72 -6.61
CA PRO A 104 -11.85 10.98 -5.93
C PRO A 104 -11.76 10.48 -4.49
N PHE A 105 -12.85 10.49 -3.76
CA PHE A 105 -12.90 9.92 -2.42
C PHE A 105 -12.79 8.39 -2.47
N GLY A 106 -13.57 7.73 -3.35
CA GLY A 106 -13.62 6.28 -3.48
C GLY A 106 -12.26 5.68 -3.80
N TRP A 107 -11.55 6.18 -4.79
CA TRP A 107 -10.24 5.62 -5.14
C TRP A 107 -9.09 6.00 -4.19
N ARG A 108 -9.23 7.05 -3.35
CA ARG A 108 -8.18 7.52 -2.41
C ARG A 108 -8.32 7.01 -0.99
N ILE A 109 -9.53 6.68 -0.55
CA ILE A 109 -9.81 6.38 0.86
C ILE A 109 -8.98 5.22 1.41
N MET A 110 -8.79 4.15 0.62
CA MET A 110 -8.03 2.99 1.06
C MET A 110 -6.55 3.34 1.27
N GLY A 111 -5.94 4.12 0.37
CA GLY A 111 -4.58 4.64 0.55
C GLY A 111 -4.44 5.46 1.83
N THR A 112 -5.41 6.32 2.11
CA THR A 112 -5.44 7.12 3.34
C THR A 112 -5.54 6.24 4.59
N LEU A 113 -6.39 5.21 4.59
CA LEU A 113 -6.52 4.28 5.72
C LEU A 113 -5.22 3.50 5.98
N PHE A 114 -4.54 3.04 4.92
CA PHE A 114 -3.24 2.39 5.05
C PHE A 114 -2.17 3.37 5.56
N GLY A 115 -2.20 4.63 5.13
CA GLY A 115 -1.33 5.68 5.66
C GLY A 115 -1.53 5.91 7.16
N ILE A 116 -2.77 5.99 7.62
CA ILE A 116 -3.10 6.08 9.05
C ILE A 116 -2.60 4.84 9.80
N ALA A 117 -2.79 3.65 9.22
CA ALA A 117 -2.36 2.38 9.83
C ALA A 117 -0.84 2.23 9.93
N MET A 118 -0.03 3.00 9.19
CA MET A 118 1.43 3.05 9.37
C MET A 118 1.83 3.66 10.71
N LEU A 119 1.09 4.64 11.22
CA LEU A 119 1.45 5.39 12.43
C LEU A 119 1.60 4.52 13.69
N PRO A 120 0.67 3.60 14.02
CA PRO A 120 0.86 2.68 15.12
C PRO A 120 2.13 1.82 15.00
N PHE A 121 2.44 1.33 13.79
CA PHE A 121 3.65 0.52 13.59
C PHE A 121 4.92 1.33 13.79
N ILE A 122 4.99 2.57 13.30
CA ILE A 122 6.13 3.47 13.52
C ILE A 122 6.29 3.77 15.01
N TYR A 123 5.19 4.08 15.71
CA TYR A 123 5.22 4.31 17.15
C TYR A 123 5.72 3.08 17.93
N LEU A 124 5.14 1.91 17.65
CA LEU A 124 5.49 0.66 18.32
C LEU A 124 6.93 0.23 18.03
N LEU A 125 7.39 0.38 16.79
CA LEU A 125 8.77 0.10 16.41
C LEU A 125 9.73 1.06 17.13
N GLY A 126 9.46 2.35 17.08
CA GLY A 126 10.25 3.38 17.76
C GLY A 126 10.33 3.12 19.26
N LYS A 127 9.20 2.78 19.91
CA LYS A 127 9.16 2.45 21.34
C LYS A 127 9.96 1.19 21.68
N LYS A 128 9.89 0.16 20.86
CA LYS A 128 10.68 -1.06 21.04
C LYS A 128 12.18 -0.81 20.89
N MET A 129 12.57 -0.02 19.89
CA MET A 129 13.99 0.26 19.62
C MET A 129 14.61 1.17 20.66
N THR A 130 13.92 2.24 21.05
CA THR A 130 14.46 3.26 21.97
C THR A 130 14.16 2.98 23.44
N ARG A 131 13.12 2.18 23.73
CA ARG A 131 12.55 1.98 25.08
C ARG A 131 12.09 3.30 25.72
N ASN A 132 11.87 4.32 24.91
CA ASN A 132 11.52 5.68 25.32
C ASN A 132 10.22 6.11 24.64
N THR A 133 9.19 6.44 25.44
CA THR A 133 7.88 6.86 24.92
C THR A 133 7.90 8.21 24.21
N PRO A 134 8.53 9.27 24.76
CA PRO A 134 8.71 10.54 24.07
C PRO A 134 9.43 10.42 22.72
N ALA A 135 10.51 9.63 22.65
CA ALA A 135 11.23 9.41 21.39
C ALA A 135 10.35 8.69 20.34
N ALA A 136 9.59 7.69 20.75
CA ALA A 136 8.65 6.99 19.89
C ALA A 136 7.52 7.91 19.40
N ALA A 137 6.98 8.75 20.29
CA ALA A 137 5.96 9.73 19.94
C ALA A 137 6.49 10.77 18.95
N LEU A 138 7.72 11.27 19.17
CA LEU A 138 8.38 12.19 18.27
C LEU A 138 8.59 11.57 16.88
N ALA A 139 9.09 10.32 16.80
CA ALA A 139 9.26 9.61 15.52
C ALA A 139 7.93 9.46 14.78
N CYS A 140 6.86 9.08 15.49
CA CYS A 140 5.52 8.96 14.91
C CYS A 140 4.99 10.33 14.44
N PHE A 141 5.19 11.38 15.24
CA PHE A 141 4.81 12.75 14.89
C PHE A 141 5.53 13.23 13.62
N LEU A 142 6.85 13.09 13.57
CA LEU A 142 7.64 13.48 12.39
C LEU A 142 7.20 12.71 11.15
N PHE A 143 6.94 11.41 11.26
CA PHE A 143 6.44 10.61 10.15
C PHE A 143 5.03 11.03 9.71
N ALA A 144 4.13 11.33 10.65
CA ALA A 144 2.76 11.76 10.34
C ALA A 144 2.72 13.10 9.58
N PHE A 145 3.66 14.01 9.88
CA PHE A 145 3.77 15.33 9.26
C PHE A 145 4.84 15.39 8.15
N ASP A 146 5.45 14.25 7.81
CA ASP A 146 6.33 14.17 6.65
C ASP A 146 5.55 14.46 5.36
N PHE A 147 6.12 15.32 4.53
CA PHE A 147 5.46 15.76 3.29
C PHE A 147 5.19 14.61 2.34
N MET A 148 6.12 13.67 2.21
CA MET A 148 5.99 12.51 1.33
C MET A 148 4.86 11.59 1.82
N HIS A 149 4.86 11.25 3.12
CA HIS A 149 3.79 10.46 3.73
C HIS A 149 2.43 11.13 3.53
N PHE A 150 2.32 12.42 3.86
CA PHE A 150 1.09 13.17 3.75
C PHE A 150 0.55 13.23 2.32
N THR A 151 1.41 13.42 1.33
CA THR A 151 1.03 13.53 -0.08
C THR A 151 0.67 12.18 -0.66
N GLN A 152 1.54 11.17 -0.49
CA GLN A 152 1.37 9.85 -1.10
C GLN A 152 0.16 9.08 -0.54
N THR A 153 -0.21 9.31 0.72
CA THR A 153 -1.38 8.64 1.32
C THR A 153 -2.72 9.25 0.88
N ARG A 154 -2.72 10.36 0.13
CA ARG A 154 -3.91 11.05 -0.37
C ARG A 154 -4.16 10.89 -1.86
N ILE A 155 -3.29 10.17 -2.54
CA ILE A 155 -3.43 9.82 -3.95
C ILE A 155 -3.54 8.31 -4.11
N ALA A 156 -4.24 7.85 -5.13
CA ALA A 156 -4.47 6.43 -5.37
C ALA A 156 -3.29 5.78 -6.09
N THR A 157 -2.15 5.70 -5.39
CA THR A 157 -0.97 4.98 -5.85
C THR A 157 -0.78 3.69 -5.06
N ILE A 158 -0.17 2.68 -5.69
CA ILE A 158 0.09 1.39 -5.04
C ILE A 158 1.28 1.44 -4.07
N ASP A 159 2.05 2.52 -4.08
CA ASP A 159 3.23 2.72 -3.22
C ASP A 159 2.89 2.79 -1.73
N VAL A 160 1.73 3.30 -1.40
CA VAL A 160 1.23 3.36 -0.01
C VAL A 160 1.09 1.96 0.59
N TYR A 161 0.50 1.03 -0.15
CA TYR A 161 0.25 -0.33 0.34
C TYR A 161 1.55 -1.09 0.59
N ILE A 162 2.48 -1.05 -0.39
CA ILE A 162 3.77 -1.70 -0.17
C ILE A 162 4.54 -1.07 1.00
N THR A 163 4.53 0.25 1.14
CA THR A 163 5.20 0.94 2.25
C THR A 163 4.64 0.49 3.60
N PHE A 164 3.31 0.39 3.73
CA PHE A 164 2.68 -0.17 4.92
C PHE A 164 3.19 -1.58 5.23
N PHE A 165 3.16 -2.49 4.25
CA PHE A 165 3.60 -3.86 4.44
C PHE A 165 5.10 -3.96 4.75
N VAL A 166 5.94 -3.09 4.16
CA VAL A 166 7.37 -3.01 4.50
C VAL A 166 7.56 -2.60 5.96
N ILE A 167 6.87 -1.59 6.44
CA ILE A 167 6.94 -1.17 7.85
C ILE A 167 6.48 -2.31 8.77
N ALA A 168 5.35 -2.95 8.45
CA ALA A 168 4.79 -4.04 9.25
C ALA A 168 5.72 -5.27 9.29
N MET A 169 6.28 -5.71 8.15
CA MET A 169 7.17 -6.86 8.11
C MET A 169 8.47 -6.62 8.89
N TYR A 170 9.04 -5.41 8.82
CA TYR A 170 10.21 -5.06 9.62
C TYR A 170 9.89 -4.93 11.11
N TYR A 171 8.71 -4.48 11.47
CA TYR A 171 8.24 -4.51 12.86
C TYR A 171 8.20 -5.95 13.41
N PHE A 172 7.60 -6.90 12.68
CA PHE A 172 7.54 -8.30 13.10
C PHE A 172 8.91 -8.97 13.06
N MET A 173 9.78 -8.64 12.10
CA MET A 173 11.16 -9.11 12.07
C MET A 173 11.94 -8.59 13.28
N TYR A 174 11.80 -7.32 13.63
CA TYR A 174 12.44 -6.76 14.82
C TYR A 174 11.94 -7.44 16.11
N TYR A 175 10.62 -7.75 16.15
CA TYR A 175 10.06 -8.50 17.25
C TYR A 175 10.68 -9.90 17.37
N TYR A 176 10.82 -10.62 16.24
CA TYR A 176 11.53 -11.90 16.17
C TYR A 176 13.00 -11.78 16.62
N CYS A 177 13.73 -10.78 16.12
CA CYS A 177 15.14 -10.56 16.48
C CYS A 177 15.35 -10.17 17.96
N SER A 178 14.32 -9.69 18.64
CA SER A 178 14.38 -9.41 20.07
C SER A 178 14.18 -10.62 20.98
N MET A 179 13.82 -11.78 20.40
CA MET A 179 13.63 -13.03 21.13
C MET A 179 14.95 -13.74 21.37
N SER A 180 15.10 -14.36 22.54
CA SER A 180 16.25 -15.18 22.91
C SER A 180 15.88 -16.67 22.86
N PHE A 181 16.88 -17.52 22.63
CA PHE A 181 16.72 -18.97 22.78
C PHE A 181 16.31 -19.37 24.22
N TYR A 182 16.78 -18.61 25.22
CA TYR A 182 16.61 -18.97 26.64
C TYR A 182 15.22 -18.72 27.21
N ASP A 183 14.48 -17.70 26.69
CA ASP A 183 13.26 -17.21 27.35
C ASP A 183 12.00 -17.27 26.48
N THR A 184 12.14 -17.56 25.18
CA THR A 184 11.02 -17.49 24.26
C THR A 184 10.58 -18.85 23.77
N PRO A 185 9.33 -19.27 24.00
CA PRO A 185 8.79 -20.50 23.47
C PRO A 185 8.73 -20.48 21.94
N LEU A 186 8.95 -21.65 21.33
CA LEU A 186 9.09 -21.80 19.87
C LEU A 186 7.88 -21.26 19.08
N TYR A 187 6.65 -21.46 19.59
CA TYR A 187 5.45 -20.99 18.90
C TYR A 187 5.40 -19.47 18.72
N LYS A 188 5.88 -18.68 19.70
CA LYS A 188 5.95 -17.20 19.56
C LYS A 188 6.91 -16.80 18.46
N THR A 189 7.97 -17.55 18.27
CA THR A 189 8.92 -17.35 17.17
C THR A 189 8.24 -17.56 15.83
N PHE A 190 7.48 -18.65 15.66
CA PHE A 190 6.75 -18.93 14.42
C PHE A 190 5.64 -17.92 14.15
N VAL A 191 4.92 -17.45 15.16
CA VAL A 191 3.91 -16.40 14.98
C VAL A 191 4.54 -15.11 14.43
N SER A 192 5.65 -14.67 15.00
CA SER A 192 6.35 -13.47 14.52
C SER A 192 6.88 -13.61 13.11
N LEU A 193 7.49 -14.75 12.78
CA LEU A 193 7.98 -15.04 11.44
C LEU A 193 6.84 -15.20 10.44
N GLY A 194 5.74 -15.85 10.84
CA GLY A 194 4.55 -16.01 10.01
C GLY A 194 3.93 -14.66 9.64
N LEU A 195 3.75 -13.76 10.61
CA LEU A 195 3.25 -12.41 10.37
C LEU A 195 4.21 -11.60 9.48
N CYS A 196 5.52 -11.72 9.71
CA CYS A 196 6.53 -11.11 8.86
C CYS A 196 6.42 -11.61 7.41
N GLY A 197 6.33 -12.93 7.21
CA GLY A 197 6.19 -13.56 5.90
C GLY A 197 4.89 -13.19 5.18
N ILE A 198 3.77 -13.14 5.91
CA ILE A 198 2.47 -12.67 5.37
C ILE A 198 2.59 -11.22 4.89
N CYS A 199 3.13 -10.33 5.72
CA CYS A 199 3.32 -8.93 5.32
C CYS A 199 4.27 -8.81 4.10
N MET A 200 5.34 -9.60 4.06
CA MET A 200 6.24 -9.63 2.91
C MET A 200 5.51 -10.08 1.63
N GLY A 201 4.72 -11.16 1.71
CA GLY A 201 3.94 -11.65 0.58
C GLY A 201 2.91 -10.63 0.08
N LEU A 202 2.17 -9.99 0.99
CA LEU A 202 1.21 -8.93 0.65
C LEU A 202 1.89 -7.69 0.07
N GLY A 203 3.07 -7.32 0.57
CA GLY A 203 3.87 -6.23 0.01
C GLY A 203 4.30 -6.51 -1.43
N ILE A 204 4.86 -7.70 -1.70
CA ILE A 204 5.26 -8.12 -3.05
C ILE A 204 4.05 -8.23 -3.97
N ALA A 205 2.91 -8.73 -3.47
CA ALA A 205 1.66 -8.80 -4.22
C ALA A 205 1.06 -7.42 -4.54
N SER A 206 1.47 -6.36 -3.83
CA SER A 206 1.08 -4.98 -4.12
C SER A 206 2.03 -4.30 -5.13
N LYS A 207 3.35 -4.50 -4.97
CA LYS A 207 4.37 -3.96 -5.89
C LYS A 207 5.64 -4.79 -5.84
N TRP A 208 6.26 -5.07 -7.00
CA TRP A 208 7.48 -5.87 -7.12
C TRP A 208 8.65 -5.37 -6.24
N THR A 209 8.72 -4.08 -5.96
CA THR A 209 9.79 -3.49 -5.14
C THR A 209 9.87 -4.06 -3.72
N GLY A 210 8.80 -4.72 -3.24
CA GLY A 210 8.79 -5.47 -1.97
C GLY A 210 9.86 -6.54 -1.87
N ILE A 211 10.30 -7.11 -2.99
CA ILE A 211 11.36 -8.10 -3.03
C ILE A 211 12.70 -7.57 -2.51
N TYR A 212 13.02 -6.31 -2.80
CA TYR A 212 14.27 -5.69 -2.32
C TYR A 212 14.28 -5.54 -0.78
N ALA A 213 13.14 -5.16 -0.22
CA ALA A 213 12.98 -5.14 1.22
C ALA A 213 13.03 -6.55 1.84
N GLY A 214 12.53 -7.57 1.12
CA GLY A 214 12.66 -8.98 1.48
C GLY A 214 14.11 -9.47 1.58
N CYS A 215 15.03 -8.97 0.75
CA CYS A 215 16.45 -9.29 0.87
C CYS A 215 17.04 -8.81 2.22
N GLY A 216 16.66 -7.61 2.67
CA GLY A 216 17.04 -7.11 4.00
C GLY A 216 16.51 -7.98 5.13
N LEU A 217 15.26 -8.46 5.00
CA LEU A 217 14.70 -9.41 5.97
C LEU A 217 15.47 -10.73 6.02
N ALA A 218 15.86 -11.27 4.88
CA ALA A 218 16.65 -12.51 4.81
C ALA A 218 17.98 -12.37 5.57
N LEU A 219 18.67 -11.24 5.39
CA LEU A 219 19.91 -10.97 6.14
C LEU A 219 19.69 -10.94 7.64
N LEU A 220 18.65 -10.26 8.11
CA LEU A 220 18.29 -10.20 9.53
C LEU A 220 17.89 -11.58 10.08
N PHE A 221 17.11 -12.34 9.32
CA PHE A 221 16.70 -13.69 9.68
C PHE A 221 17.90 -14.61 9.89
N PHE A 222 18.80 -14.71 8.91
CA PHE A 222 19.97 -15.59 9.02
C PHE A 222 20.94 -15.13 10.10
N ALA A 223 21.15 -13.83 10.27
CA ALA A 223 22.00 -13.30 11.34
C ALA A 223 21.43 -13.67 12.72
N HIS A 224 20.09 -13.55 12.90
CA HIS A 224 19.45 -13.93 14.16
C HIS A 224 19.41 -15.44 14.38
N LEU A 225 19.21 -16.23 13.31
CA LEU A 225 19.26 -17.70 13.39
C LEU A 225 20.64 -18.17 13.85
N LEU A 226 21.72 -17.60 13.31
CA LEU A 226 23.09 -17.90 13.74
C LEU A 226 23.31 -17.51 15.20
N ARG A 227 22.77 -16.37 15.65
CA ARG A 227 22.81 -15.97 17.05
C ARG A 227 22.13 -17.01 17.95
N ARG A 228 20.92 -17.42 17.62
CA ARG A 228 20.16 -18.41 18.41
C ARG A 228 20.86 -19.76 18.43
N TYR A 229 21.44 -20.17 17.31
CA TYR A 229 22.22 -21.40 17.24
C TYR A 229 23.46 -21.36 18.13
N ARG A 230 24.16 -20.22 18.19
CA ARG A 230 25.27 -20.01 19.14
C ARG A 230 24.82 -20.05 20.59
N GLU A 231 23.69 -19.46 20.92
CA GLU A 231 23.07 -19.53 22.24
C GLU A 231 22.76 -20.98 22.63
N TYR A 232 22.22 -21.78 21.72
CA TYR A 232 21.98 -23.22 21.91
C TYR A 232 23.28 -24.00 22.16
N LEU A 233 24.31 -23.82 21.33
CA LEU A 233 25.60 -24.49 21.51
C LEU A 233 26.23 -24.14 22.86
N TYR A 234 26.14 -22.89 23.27
CA TYR A 234 26.65 -22.43 24.56
C TYR A 234 25.88 -23.10 25.71
N ALA A 235 24.55 -23.12 25.64
CA ALA A 235 23.72 -23.79 26.65
C ALA A 235 24.03 -25.28 26.76
N LYS A 236 24.23 -25.96 25.62
CA LYS A 236 24.61 -27.38 25.56
C LYS A 236 25.97 -27.66 26.18
N ALA A 237 26.95 -26.75 26.01
CA ALA A 237 28.29 -26.88 26.58
C ALA A 237 28.35 -26.54 28.07
N HIS A 238 27.34 -25.84 28.64
CA HIS A 238 27.34 -25.39 30.02
C HIS A 238 26.03 -25.75 30.75
N PRO A 239 25.72 -27.06 30.89
CA PRO A 239 24.42 -27.51 31.42
C PRO A 239 24.11 -27.06 32.85
N GLY A 240 25.14 -26.86 33.69
CA GLY A 240 24.98 -26.40 35.05
C GLY A 240 24.81 -24.88 35.23
N LYS A 241 24.81 -24.10 34.13
CA LYS A 241 24.55 -22.65 34.21
C LYS A 241 23.08 -22.35 34.00
N SER A 242 22.65 -21.18 34.45
CA SER A 242 21.31 -20.63 34.19
C SER A 242 21.42 -19.27 33.52
N THR A 243 20.45 -18.97 32.63
CA THR A 243 20.31 -17.68 31.98
C THR A 243 18.83 -17.28 32.09
N ASN A 244 18.55 -16.03 32.45
CA ASN A 244 17.18 -15.53 32.64
C ASN A 244 16.32 -16.40 33.61
N GLY A 245 16.94 -17.00 34.62
CA GLY A 245 16.25 -17.82 35.60
C GLY A 245 15.92 -19.26 35.15
N MET A 246 16.33 -19.68 33.95
CA MET A 246 16.17 -21.03 33.45
C MET A 246 17.51 -21.76 33.36
N GLU A 247 17.55 -23.01 33.88
CA GLU A 247 18.70 -23.88 33.74
C GLU A 247 18.92 -24.32 32.30
N HIS A 248 20.17 -24.27 31.81
CA HIS A 248 20.52 -24.62 30.45
C HIS A 248 20.13 -26.05 30.08
N GLN A 249 20.27 -26.99 31.03
CA GLN A 249 19.88 -28.37 30.82
C GLN A 249 18.38 -28.52 30.50
N GLN A 250 17.52 -27.75 31.18
CA GLN A 250 16.08 -27.79 30.95
C GLN A 250 15.69 -27.18 29.59
N ILE A 251 16.39 -26.10 29.19
CA ILE A 251 16.14 -25.46 27.88
C ILE A 251 16.54 -26.38 26.74
N VAL A 252 17.73 -26.99 26.80
CA VAL A 252 18.24 -27.87 25.75
C VAL A 252 17.36 -29.12 25.59
N LYS A 253 16.80 -29.65 26.68
CA LYS A 253 15.85 -30.77 26.62
C LYS A 253 14.55 -30.46 25.85
N LYS A 254 14.16 -29.20 25.77
CA LYS A 254 12.98 -28.76 25.00
C LYS A 254 13.24 -28.70 23.49
N PHE A 255 14.50 -28.69 23.08
CA PHE A 255 14.92 -28.59 21.66
C PHE A 255 16.04 -29.59 21.37
N PRO A 256 15.77 -30.91 21.48
CA PRO A 256 16.80 -31.95 21.34
C PRO A 256 17.46 -32.00 19.96
N ASP A 257 16.75 -31.55 18.93
CA ASP A 257 17.13 -31.65 17.51
C ASP A 257 17.27 -30.26 16.84
N TYR A 258 17.87 -29.31 17.51
CA TYR A 258 18.05 -27.96 16.96
C TYR A 258 19.19 -27.89 15.94
#